data_a123e6c1ac75561d0db812dbdf5229ae
#
_entry.id   a123e6c1ac75561d0db812dbdf5229ae
#
_cell.length_a   1.000
_cell.length_b   1.000
_cell.length_c   1.000
_cell.angle_alpha   90.00
_cell.angle_beta   90.00
_cell.angle_gamma   90.00
#
_symmetry.space_group_name_H-M   'P 1'
#
loop_
_entity.id
_entity.type
_entity.pdbx_description
1 polymer ?
#
loop_
_entity_poly.entity_id
_entity_poly.type
_entity_poly.pdbx_seq_one_letter_code
_entity_poly.pdbx_strand_id
1 'polypeptide(L)'
;TDNPEAFYEYLISSGYNKKYEIIWLVSEKRKFRNQNTGNVKFVTAENKYGWSSPLAYYYGATAGFFFYSHNSAGLNRYRCKGQTVVNLWHGCGYKDAEQGKKKQNIKPDFDYALVPGPVFVKTKSGLWNCEPDSLLMMGYPRYDWMLHPSMSKDEILDSLFGWKGKKAVLWMPTFRKSDLGGCAENEIELPCQLPAIQNMNELKELDSYLREQEIILIIKKHPLQTEWDENEQEFTNIRYVAEALLEKKQI
;
A
#
# COMPACT_ATOMS: atom_id res chain seq x y z
N THR A 1 2.40 -6.13 -0.36
CA THR A 1 2.92 -5.12 -1.30
C THR A 1 2.85 -3.73 -0.70
N ASP A 2 3.91 -3.24 -0.12
CA ASP A 2 4.03 -1.86 0.40
C ASP A 2 5.48 -1.62 0.85
N ASN A 3 5.72 -0.60 1.65
CA ASN A 3 7.03 -0.27 2.20
C ASN A 3 7.81 -1.46 2.80
N PRO A 4 7.17 -2.40 3.55
CA PRO A 4 7.88 -3.57 4.05
C PRO A 4 8.46 -4.48 2.96
N GLU A 5 7.75 -4.64 1.83
CA GLU A 5 8.24 -5.47 0.72
C GLU A 5 9.42 -4.82 0.00
N ALA A 6 9.34 -3.54 -0.34
CA ALA A 6 10.45 -2.80 -0.92
C ALA A 6 11.68 -2.81 0.00
N PHE A 7 11.48 -2.67 1.29
CA PHE A 7 12.55 -2.77 2.28
C PHE A 7 13.14 -4.18 2.35
N TYR A 8 12.30 -5.21 2.31
CA TYR A 8 12.75 -6.60 2.26
C TYR A 8 13.61 -6.89 1.02
N GLU A 9 13.18 -6.47 -0.16
CA GLU A 9 13.95 -6.63 -1.40
C GLU A 9 15.32 -5.96 -1.31
N TYR A 10 15.37 -4.75 -0.73
CA TYR A 10 16.63 -4.07 -0.46
C TYR A 10 17.52 -4.89 0.49
N LEU A 11 16.97 -5.43 1.57
CA LEU A 11 17.74 -6.26 2.52
C LEU A 11 18.32 -7.49 1.85
N ILE A 12 17.57 -8.14 0.95
CA ILE A 12 18.04 -9.32 0.23
C ILE A 12 19.10 -8.95 -0.80
N SER A 13 18.83 -7.95 -1.66
CA SER A 13 19.77 -7.53 -2.70
C SER A 13 21.10 -7.02 -2.14
N SER A 14 21.05 -6.38 -0.96
CA SER A 14 22.23 -5.90 -0.23
C SER A 14 22.91 -6.97 0.64
N GLY A 15 22.41 -8.22 0.64
CA GLY A 15 23.02 -9.35 1.34
C GLY A 15 22.86 -9.33 2.86
N TYR A 16 21.93 -8.56 3.41
CA TYR A 16 21.68 -8.52 4.85
C TYR A 16 21.21 -9.87 5.42
N ASN A 17 20.58 -10.72 4.61
CA ASN A 17 20.21 -12.10 4.98
C ASN A 17 21.42 -13.01 5.26
N LYS A 18 22.63 -12.62 4.87
CA LYS A 18 23.87 -13.33 5.24
C LYS A 18 24.32 -13.03 6.68
N LYS A 19 23.89 -11.87 7.20
CA LYS A 19 24.30 -11.35 8.52
C LYS A 19 23.17 -11.48 9.56
N TYR A 20 21.93 -11.39 9.14
CA TYR A 20 20.74 -11.40 9.99
C TYR A 20 19.78 -12.50 9.56
N GLU A 21 19.08 -13.09 10.53
CA GLU A 21 17.90 -13.90 10.24
C GLU A 21 16.71 -12.95 9.99
N ILE A 22 16.10 -13.05 8.81
CA ILE A 22 14.96 -12.22 8.40
C ILE A 22 13.69 -13.06 8.55
N ILE A 23 12.77 -12.58 9.39
CA ILE A 23 11.48 -13.21 9.63
C ILE A 23 10.39 -12.37 8.96
N TRP A 24 9.71 -12.96 7.99
CA TRP A 24 8.58 -12.32 7.33
C TRP A 24 7.27 -12.87 7.89
N LEU A 25 6.50 -12.00 8.55
CA LEU A 25 5.18 -12.35 9.08
C LEU A 25 4.14 -12.18 7.97
N VAL A 26 3.47 -13.25 7.58
CA VAL A 26 2.52 -13.29 6.47
C VAL A 26 1.19 -13.89 6.91
N SER A 27 0.11 -13.55 6.23
CA SER A 27 -1.21 -14.16 6.49
C SER A 27 -1.23 -15.64 6.13
N GLU A 28 -0.64 -16.01 4.98
CA GLU A 28 -0.63 -17.38 4.46
C GLU A 28 0.78 -17.85 4.09
N LYS A 29 1.46 -18.52 5.01
CA LYS A 29 2.80 -19.08 4.78
C LYS A 29 2.89 -19.99 3.53
N ARG A 30 1.80 -20.66 3.16
CA ARG A 30 1.81 -21.61 2.02
C ARG A 30 2.14 -20.94 0.69
N LYS A 31 1.80 -19.68 0.51
CA LYS A 31 2.06 -18.89 -0.71
C LYS A 31 3.56 -18.62 -0.92
N PHE A 32 4.37 -18.73 0.12
CA PHE A 32 5.79 -18.36 0.13
C PHE A 32 6.75 -19.56 0.27
N ARG A 33 6.26 -20.79 0.09
CA ARG A 33 7.05 -22.02 0.32
C ARG A 33 8.35 -22.10 -0.49
N ASN A 34 8.35 -21.53 -1.69
CA ASN A 34 9.49 -21.58 -2.60
C ASN A 34 10.44 -20.38 -2.47
N GLN A 35 10.16 -19.46 -1.54
CA GLN A 35 10.93 -18.22 -1.36
C GLN A 35 11.86 -18.27 -0.15
N ASN A 36 11.94 -19.39 0.54
CA ASN A 36 12.91 -19.57 1.65
C ASN A 36 14.33 -19.63 1.09
N THR A 37 15.04 -18.53 1.12
CA THR A 37 16.43 -18.41 0.66
C THR A 37 17.33 -18.02 1.81
N GLY A 38 18.27 -18.88 2.16
CA GLY A 38 19.24 -18.62 3.23
C GLY A 38 18.57 -18.40 4.59
N ASN A 39 18.94 -17.30 5.29
CA ASN A 39 18.41 -16.94 6.60
C ASN A 39 17.07 -16.17 6.53
N VAL A 40 16.18 -16.53 5.61
CA VAL A 40 14.84 -15.95 5.50
C VAL A 40 13.79 -16.98 5.88
N LYS A 41 12.88 -16.62 6.76
CA LYS A 41 11.77 -17.47 7.20
C LYS A 41 10.44 -16.75 7.05
N PHE A 42 9.46 -17.43 6.47
CA PHE A 42 8.08 -16.97 6.41
C PHE A 42 7.27 -17.65 7.52
N VAL A 43 6.62 -16.85 8.34
CA VAL A 43 5.85 -17.31 9.51
C VAL A 43 4.44 -16.78 9.40
N THR A 44 3.43 -17.64 9.62
CA THR A 44 2.04 -17.21 9.67
C THR A 44 1.84 -16.27 10.86
N ALA A 45 1.40 -15.03 10.60
CA ALA A 45 1.21 -14.01 11.62
C ALA A 45 0.04 -14.37 12.55
N GLU A 46 -1.11 -14.69 11.97
CA GLU A 46 -2.35 -14.95 12.70
C GLU A 46 -3.01 -16.26 12.25
N ASN A 47 -3.74 -16.88 13.16
CA ASN A 47 -4.57 -18.03 12.84
C ASN A 47 -5.92 -17.58 12.23
N LYS A 48 -6.75 -18.54 11.82
CA LYS A 48 -8.07 -18.27 11.23
C LYS A 48 -9.06 -17.50 12.13
N TYR A 49 -8.74 -17.31 13.40
CA TYR A 49 -9.55 -16.56 14.38
C TYR A 49 -8.94 -15.18 14.68
N GLY A 50 -7.90 -14.75 13.96
CA GLY A 50 -7.22 -13.46 14.20
C GLY A 50 -6.27 -13.45 15.41
N TRP A 51 -5.95 -14.60 15.98
CA TRP A 51 -4.98 -14.69 17.07
C TRP A 51 -3.58 -14.85 16.52
N SER A 52 -2.64 -14.09 17.05
CA SER A 52 -1.23 -14.23 16.69
C SER A 52 -0.73 -15.64 16.92
N SER A 53 0.00 -16.21 15.95
CA SER A 53 0.55 -17.54 16.12
C SER A 53 1.64 -17.54 17.21
N PRO A 54 1.84 -18.62 17.98
CA PRO A 54 2.87 -18.68 19.01
C PRO A 54 4.26 -18.35 18.46
N LEU A 55 4.55 -18.78 17.23
CA LEU A 55 5.83 -18.52 16.58
C LEU A 55 5.99 -17.06 16.16
N ALA A 56 4.92 -16.42 15.66
CA ALA A 56 4.91 -14.98 15.36
C ALA A 56 5.13 -14.18 16.65
N TYR A 57 4.50 -14.61 17.74
CA TYR A 57 4.69 -14.00 19.04
C TYR A 57 6.14 -14.09 19.52
N TYR A 58 6.74 -15.29 19.42
CA TYR A 58 8.13 -15.50 19.79
C TYR A 58 9.07 -14.58 19.00
N TYR A 59 8.95 -14.55 17.67
CA TYR A 59 9.80 -13.68 16.85
C TYR A 59 9.49 -12.20 17.06
N GLY A 60 8.23 -11.82 17.20
CA GLY A 60 7.84 -10.45 17.50
C GLY A 60 8.43 -9.93 18.80
N ALA A 61 8.51 -10.78 19.83
CA ALA A 61 9.07 -10.42 21.14
C ALA A 61 10.61 -10.41 21.16
N THR A 62 11.27 -11.30 20.40
CA THR A 62 12.71 -11.53 20.52
C THR A 62 13.56 -10.94 19.38
N ALA A 63 12.94 -10.45 18.29
CA ALA A 63 13.65 -9.79 17.21
C ALA A 63 14.37 -8.54 17.72
N GLY A 64 15.62 -8.33 17.31
CA GLY A 64 16.35 -7.09 17.62
C GLY A 64 15.77 -5.87 16.90
N PHE A 65 15.22 -6.07 15.70
CA PHE A 65 14.53 -5.06 14.91
C PHE A 65 13.15 -5.57 14.50
N PHE A 66 12.15 -4.71 14.61
CA PHE A 66 10.79 -5.00 14.19
C PHE A 66 10.28 -3.89 13.27
N PHE A 67 9.93 -4.26 12.04
CA PHE A 67 9.44 -3.32 11.03
C PHE A 67 7.98 -3.63 10.67
N TYR A 68 7.16 -2.59 10.55
CA TYR A 68 5.76 -2.72 10.13
C TYR A 68 5.29 -1.45 9.41
N SER A 69 4.14 -1.49 8.71
CA SER A 69 3.61 -0.31 8.02
C SER A 69 2.21 0.11 8.50
N HIS A 70 1.30 -0.83 8.71
CA HIS A 70 -0.09 -0.52 9.08
C HIS A 70 -0.41 -0.96 10.50
N ASN A 71 -0.18 -2.23 10.76
CA ASN A 71 -0.55 -2.89 12.00
C ASN A 71 0.57 -3.85 12.40
N SER A 72 1.00 -3.71 13.63
CA SER A 72 1.97 -4.63 14.24
C SER A 72 1.32 -5.93 14.73
N ALA A 73 0.01 -6.12 14.52
CA ALA A 73 -0.79 -7.20 15.11
C ALA A 73 -0.65 -7.26 16.66
N GLY A 74 -0.30 -6.13 17.28
CA GLY A 74 -0.03 -6.05 18.72
C GLY A 74 1.24 -6.76 19.18
N LEU A 75 2.03 -7.31 18.27
CA LEU A 75 3.25 -8.07 18.60
C LEU A 75 4.35 -7.23 19.22
N ASN A 76 4.41 -5.93 18.90
CA ASN A 76 5.35 -4.98 19.48
C ASN A 76 5.01 -4.55 20.91
N ARG A 77 3.83 -4.87 21.45
CA ARG A 77 3.45 -4.55 22.84
C ARG A 77 4.29 -5.30 23.88
N TYR A 78 4.84 -6.44 23.52
CA TYR A 78 5.57 -7.35 24.40
C TYR A 78 7.02 -7.51 23.96
N ARG A 79 7.62 -6.39 23.54
CA ARG A 79 9.02 -6.39 23.09
C ARG A 79 10.00 -6.56 24.26
N CYS A 80 11.11 -7.24 23.95
CA CYS A 80 12.21 -7.37 24.88
C CYS A 80 13.06 -6.11 24.95
N LYS A 81 13.82 -5.97 26.05
CA LYS A 81 14.78 -4.87 26.21
C LYS A 81 15.81 -4.91 25.07
N GLY A 82 16.04 -3.77 24.43
CA GLY A 82 16.99 -3.62 23.32
C GLY A 82 16.41 -3.87 21.94
N GLN A 83 15.13 -4.16 21.81
CA GLN A 83 14.45 -4.21 20.53
C GLN A 83 14.19 -2.79 20.01
N THR A 84 14.47 -2.57 18.72
CA THR A 84 14.13 -1.34 18.00
C THR A 84 12.91 -1.59 17.09
N VAL A 85 11.87 -0.80 17.27
CA VAL A 85 10.63 -0.88 16.49
C VAL A 85 10.54 0.30 15.54
N VAL A 86 10.38 0.03 14.25
CA VAL A 86 10.32 1.04 13.20
C VAL A 86 9.02 0.93 12.42
N ASN A 87 8.23 1.99 12.43
CA ASN A 87 7.05 2.12 11.61
C ASN A 87 7.43 2.68 10.23
N LEU A 88 7.39 1.84 9.20
CA LEU A 88 7.67 2.24 7.83
C LEU A 88 6.53 3.04 7.20
N TRP A 89 5.39 3.11 7.90
CA TRP A 89 4.15 3.75 7.48
C TRP A 89 3.70 3.31 6.06
N HIS A 90 2.63 3.91 5.56
CA HIS A 90 2.03 3.47 4.28
C HIS A 90 1.70 4.64 3.34
N GLY A 91 1.99 5.88 3.72
CA GLY A 91 1.81 7.04 2.83
C GLY A 91 1.72 8.37 3.57
N CYS A 92 1.98 9.45 2.83
CA CYS A 92 1.78 10.80 3.29
C CYS A 92 0.28 11.16 3.15
N GLY A 93 -0.40 11.29 4.28
CA GLY A 93 -1.78 11.78 4.28
C GLY A 93 -1.82 13.30 4.16
N TYR A 94 -2.65 13.81 3.27
CA TYR A 94 -2.98 15.25 3.19
C TYR A 94 -4.07 15.64 4.18
N LYS A 95 -4.81 14.66 4.68
CA LYS A 95 -5.90 14.90 5.63
C LYS A 95 -5.33 15.08 7.02
N ASP A 96 -5.72 16.15 7.67
CA ASP A 96 -5.58 16.27 9.12
C ASP A 96 -6.60 15.33 9.77
N ALA A 97 -6.15 14.13 10.07
CA ALA A 97 -6.99 13.10 10.67
C ALA A 97 -7.35 13.42 12.13
N GLU A 98 -6.90 14.55 12.67
CA GLU A 98 -7.03 14.90 14.08
C GLU A 98 -8.01 16.03 14.38
N GLN A 99 -8.59 16.69 13.37
CA GLN A 99 -9.65 17.66 13.66
C GLN A 99 -10.81 16.93 14.37
N GLY A 100 -10.86 17.09 15.68
CA GLY A 100 -11.90 16.54 16.55
C GLY A 100 -11.55 15.31 17.38
N LYS A 101 -10.40 14.68 17.23
CA LYS A 101 -9.96 13.61 18.14
C LYS A 101 -9.26 14.22 19.35
N LYS A 102 -9.81 13.97 20.55
CA LYS A 102 -9.09 14.24 21.81
C LYS A 102 -7.74 13.54 21.74
N LYS A 103 -6.63 14.28 21.95
CA LYS A 103 -5.28 13.70 22.09
C LYS A 103 -5.36 12.58 23.12
N GLN A 104 -5.27 11.35 22.68
CA GLN A 104 -5.13 10.22 23.58
C GLN A 104 -3.66 10.27 24.04
N ASN A 105 -3.43 10.30 25.36
CA ASN A 105 -2.10 10.19 25.97
C ASN A 105 -1.53 8.76 25.82
N ILE A 106 -1.61 8.21 24.64
CA ILE A 106 -1.09 6.89 24.31
C ILE A 106 0.31 7.11 23.74
N LYS A 107 1.30 6.48 24.34
CA LYS A 107 2.65 6.45 23.79
C LYS A 107 2.65 5.73 22.45
N PRO A 108 3.47 6.18 21.47
CA PRO A 108 3.61 5.48 20.20
C PRO A 108 4.11 4.05 20.43
N ASP A 109 3.70 3.14 19.59
CA ASP A 109 4.10 1.73 19.63
C ASP A 109 5.41 1.45 18.86
N PHE A 110 6.12 2.49 18.45
CA PHE A 110 7.40 2.47 17.75
C PHE A 110 8.46 3.32 18.46
N ASP A 111 9.72 3.10 18.14
CA ASP A 111 10.85 3.97 18.48
C ASP A 111 11.08 5.00 17.38
N TYR A 112 10.96 4.57 16.12
CA TYR A 112 11.09 5.43 14.94
C TYR A 112 9.96 5.22 13.97
N ALA A 113 9.63 6.29 13.21
CA ALA A 113 8.69 6.20 12.09
C ALA A 113 9.20 7.00 10.89
N LEU A 114 8.92 6.50 9.67
CA LEU A 114 9.31 7.19 8.45
C LEU A 114 8.33 8.31 8.12
N VAL A 115 8.89 9.44 7.66
CA VAL A 115 8.14 10.55 7.07
C VAL A 115 8.82 10.99 5.77
N PRO A 116 8.05 11.48 4.78
CA PRO A 116 8.62 11.80 3.47
C PRO A 116 9.42 13.11 3.44
N GLY A 117 9.31 13.94 4.47
CA GLY A 117 10.05 15.19 4.54
C GLY A 117 9.65 16.08 5.72
N PRO A 118 10.31 17.25 5.90
CA PRO A 118 10.18 18.07 7.09
C PRO A 118 8.78 18.66 7.31
N VAL A 119 8.03 18.91 6.24
CA VAL A 119 6.65 19.42 6.32
C VAL A 119 5.74 18.49 7.13
N PHE A 120 6.01 17.18 7.10
CA PHE A 120 5.19 16.17 7.78
C PHE A 120 5.60 15.95 9.26
N VAL A 121 6.76 16.43 9.69
CA VAL A 121 7.26 16.19 11.05
C VAL A 121 6.30 16.74 12.09
N LYS A 122 5.89 18.01 11.96
CA LYS A 122 4.98 18.66 12.91
C LYS A 122 3.62 17.95 12.98
N THR A 123 3.04 17.64 11.83
CA THR A 123 1.73 16.99 11.76
C THR A 123 1.79 15.56 12.33
N LYS A 124 2.83 14.80 11.97
CA LYS A 124 2.95 13.40 12.38
C LYS A 124 3.38 13.25 13.84
N SER A 125 4.24 14.13 14.36
CA SER A 125 4.56 14.11 15.80
C SER A 125 3.34 14.40 16.66
N GLY A 126 2.49 15.35 16.25
CA GLY A 126 1.21 15.58 16.92
C GLY A 126 0.26 14.41 16.82
N LEU A 127 0.11 13.81 15.62
CA LEU A 127 -0.78 12.67 15.35
C LEU A 127 -0.38 11.45 16.20
N TRP A 128 0.88 11.12 16.22
CA TRP A 128 1.37 9.92 16.90
C TRP A 128 1.81 10.16 18.34
N ASN A 129 1.70 11.39 18.83
CA ASN A 129 2.15 11.77 20.17
C ASN A 129 3.58 11.31 20.46
N CYS A 130 4.49 11.58 19.51
CA CYS A 130 5.90 11.23 19.59
C CYS A 130 6.80 12.45 19.45
N GLU A 131 8.06 12.32 19.92
CA GLU A 131 9.06 13.36 19.74
C GLU A 131 9.43 13.50 18.25
N PRO A 132 9.71 14.72 17.76
CA PRO A 132 10.15 14.96 16.39
C PRO A 132 11.36 14.12 15.98
N ASP A 133 12.30 13.89 16.89
CA ASP A 133 13.53 13.11 16.67
C ASP A 133 13.26 11.61 16.44
N SER A 134 12.07 11.13 16.79
CA SER A 134 11.62 9.78 16.44
C SER A 134 11.20 9.66 14.98
N LEU A 135 11.10 10.77 14.24
CA LEU A 135 10.65 10.80 12.85
C LEU A 135 11.83 10.88 11.89
N LEU A 136 12.04 9.80 11.14
CA LEU A 136 13.13 9.70 10.17
C LEU A 136 12.67 10.27 8.82
N MET A 137 13.27 11.37 8.41
CA MET A 137 12.98 12.04 7.12
C MET A 137 13.71 11.36 5.96
N MET A 138 13.34 10.12 5.66
CA MET A 138 14.01 9.28 4.68
C MET A 138 13.14 8.95 3.46
N GLY A 139 11.92 9.45 3.39
CA GLY A 139 10.94 8.99 2.41
C GLY A 139 10.39 7.60 2.78
N TYR A 140 9.87 6.91 1.77
CA TYR A 140 9.32 5.56 1.94
C TYR A 140 10.03 4.57 1.01
N PRO A 141 10.37 3.36 1.44
CA PRO A 141 11.11 2.39 0.65
C PRO A 141 10.53 2.11 -0.75
N ARG A 142 9.20 2.06 -0.87
CA ARG A 142 8.53 1.84 -2.16
C ARG A 142 8.73 2.97 -3.19
N TYR A 143 9.22 4.15 -2.77
CA TYR A 143 9.55 5.22 -3.71
C TYR A 143 10.73 4.86 -4.60
N ASP A 144 11.60 3.96 -4.14
CA ASP A 144 12.71 3.47 -4.95
C ASP A 144 12.23 2.71 -6.18
N TRP A 145 11.12 1.98 -6.09
CA TRP A 145 10.48 1.34 -7.25
C TRP A 145 9.97 2.35 -8.28
N MET A 146 9.50 3.50 -7.83
CA MET A 146 9.05 4.57 -8.74
C MET A 146 10.22 5.29 -9.40
N LEU A 147 11.34 5.45 -8.68
CA LEU A 147 12.54 6.13 -9.18
C LEU A 147 13.42 5.20 -10.03
N HIS A 148 13.40 3.91 -9.74
CA HIS A 148 14.19 2.88 -10.40
C HIS A 148 13.30 1.68 -10.80
N PRO A 149 12.35 1.88 -11.72
CA PRO A 149 11.44 0.83 -12.13
C PRO A 149 12.19 -0.31 -12.83
N SER A 150 11.78 -1.55 -12.55
CA SER A 150 12.35 -2.75 -13.19
C SER A 150 11.90 -2.93 -14.64
N MET A 151 10.79 -2.31 -15.02
CA MET A 151 10.21 -2.33 -16.37
C MET A 151 10.01 -0.90 -16.88
N SER A 152 10.19 -0.69 -18.15
CA SER A 152 9.84 0.58 -18.79
C SER A 152 8.32 0.78 -18.83
N LYS A 153 7.87 2.03 -18.96
CA LYS A 153 6.45 2.35 -19.14
C LYS A 153 5.82 1.56 -20.29
N ASP A 154 6.53 1.45 -21.41
CA ASP A 154 6.00 0.79 -22.60
C ASP A 154 5.87 -0.72 -22.41
N GLU A 155 6.81 -1.36 -21.72
CA GLU A 155 6.72 -2.77 -21.34
C GLU A 155 5.54 -3.03 -20.42
N ILE A 156 5.30 -2.16 -19.43
CA ILE A 156 4.15 -2.25 -18.52
C ILE A 156 2.84 -2.12 -19.30
N LEU A 157 2.72 -1.11 -20.16
CA LEU A 157 1.50 -0.86 -20.92
C LEU A 157 1.20 -1.97 -21.93
N ASP A 158 2.22 -2.49 -22.60
CA ASP A 158 2.08 -3.63 -23.52
C ASP A 158 1.67 -4.90 -22.76
N SER A 159 2.30 -5.19 -21.61
CA SER A 159 2.03 -6.39 -20.82
C SER A 159 0.63 -6.39 -20.18
N LEU A 160 0.13 -5.22 -19.76
CA LEU A 160 -1.17 -5.09 -19.08
C LEU A 160 -2.33 -5.00 -20.08
N PHE A 161 -2.14 -4.25 -21.17
CA PHE A 161 -3.24 -3.81 -22.03
C PHE A 161 -3.00 -4.09 -23.52
N GLY A 162 -1.82 -4.61 -23.90
CA GLY A 162 -1.41 -4.68 -25.31
C GLY A 162 -1.26 -3.29 -25.96
N TRP A 163 -1.05 -2.26 -25.14
CA TRP A 163 -1.01 -0.87 -25.60
C TRP A 163 0.40 -0.45 -25.99
N LYS A 164 0.53 0.00 -27.24
CA LYS A 164 1.79 0.52 -27.82
C LYS A 164 1.71 2.01 -28.17
N GLY A 165 0.73 2.70 -27.63
CA GLY A 165 0.53 4.13 -27.87
C GLY A 165 1.47 5.01 -27.03
N LYS A 166 1.52 6.29 -27.40
CA LYS A 166 2.53 7.23 -26.88
C LYS A 166 2.25 7.74 -25.48
N LYS A 167 0.97 7.84 -25.06
CA LYS A 167 0.58 8.50 -23.82
C LYS A 167 -0.32 7.61 -22.98
N ALA A 168 -0.12 7.67 -21.67
CA ALA A 168 -1.00 7.05 -20.69
C ALA A 168 -1.33 8.05 -19.58
N VAL A 169 -2.58 8.06 -19.15
CA VAL A 169 -3.07 8.83 -18.01
C VAL A 169 -3.60 7.86 -16.97
N LEU A 170 -3.12 7.97 -15.75
CA LEU A 170 -3.64 7.20 -14.61
C LEU A 170 -4.60 8.07 -13.81
N TRP A 171 -5.83 7.60 -13.65
CA TRP A 171 -6.84 8.22 -12.81
C TRP A 171 -7.20 7.29 -11.65
N MET A 172 -6.97 7.74 -10.43
CA MET A 172 -7.28 7.02 -9.19
C MET A 172 -8.35 7.81 -8.42
N PRO A 173 -9.63 7.66 -8.76
CA PRO A 173 -10.69 8.38 -8.08
C PRO A 173 -10.85 7.92 -6.64
N THR A 174 -11.26 8.83 -5.76
CA THR A 174 -11.67 8.50 -4.40
C THR A 174 -12.99 7.70 -4.45
N PHE A 175 -13.10 6.65 -3.65
CA PHE A 175 -14.36 5.88 -3.52
C PHE A 175 -15.50 6.78 -2.99
N ARG A 176 -16.73 6.47 -3.42
CA ARG A 176 -17.94 7.17 -3.00
C ARG A 176 -18.97 6.27 -2.34
N LYS A 177 -18.85 4.94 -2.52
CA LYS A 177 -19.69 3.93 -1.90
C LYS A 177 -18.82 2.80 -1.37
N SER A 178 -19.11 2.32 -0.16
CA SER A 178 -18.41 1.19 0.45
C SER A 178 -19.37 0.47 1.38
N ASP A 179 -19.39 -0.86 1.31
CA ASP A 179 -20.16 -1.73 2.22
C ASP A 179 -19.47 -1.92 3.58
N LEU A 180 -18.28 -1.35 3.77
CA LEU A 180 -17.56 -1.43 5.04
C LEU A 180 -18.14 -0.43 6.04
N GLY A 181 -18.62 -0.95 7.18
CA GLY A 181 -19.14 -0.14 8.27
C GLY A 181 -18.17 0.95 8.72
N GLY A 182 -18.68 2.16 8.91
CA GLY A 182 -17.91 3.35 9.26
C GLY A 182 -17.48 4.23 8.08
N CYS A 183 -17.77 3.84 6.84
CA CYS A 183 -17.56 4.64 5.64
C CYS A 183 -18.87 5.21 5.05
N ALA A 184 -19.98 5.07 5.76
CA ALA A 184 -21.34 5.44 5.32
C ALA A 184 -21.54 6.94 4.98
N GLU A 185 -20.65 7.81 5.43
CA GLU A 185 -20.72 9.25 5.13
C GLU A 185 -20.45 9.59 3.64
N ASN A 186 -20.05 8.60 2.84
CA ASN A 186 -19.72 8.77 1.42
C ASN A 186 -20.64 7.98 0.48
N GLU A 187 -21.91 7.75 0.85
CA GLU A 187 -22.89 7.08 0.01
C GLU A 187 -23.44 8.00 -1.11
N ILE A 188 -22.54 8.54 -1.92
CA ILE A 188 -22.95 9.28 -3.11
C ILE A 188 -22.95 8.32 -4.28
N GLU A 189 -24.14 8.03 -4.81
CA GLU A 189 -24.25 7.32 -6.07
C GLU A 189 -23.79 8.24 -7.22
N LEU A 190 -22.78 7.74 -7.95
CA LEU A 190 -22.31 8.38 -9.16
C LEU A 190 -22.75 7.54 -10.37
N PRO A 191 -23.34 8.15 -11.39
CA PRO A 191 -23.96 7.40 -12.51
C PRO A 191 -23.03 6.41 -13.19
N CYS A 192 -21.74 6.71 -13.30
CA CYS A 192 -20.73 5.80 -13.85
C CYS A 192 -19.70 5.39 -12.79
N GLN A 193 -20.05 5.48 -11.50
CA GLN A 193 -19.15 5.26 -10.36
C GLN A 193 -17.86 6.09 -10.41
N LEU A 194 -17.81 7.09 -11.25
CA LEU A 194 -16.68 7.98 -11.46
C LEU A 194 -17.06 9.42 -11.11
N PRO A 195 -16.24 10.14 -10.33
CA PRO A 195 -16.43 11.57 -10.15
C PRO A 195 -16.26 12.30 -11.49
N ALA A 196 -17.01 13.35 -11.70
CA ALA A 196 -17.00 14.19 -12.90
C ALA A 196 -17.56 13.54 -14.18
N ILE A 197 -18.06 12.32 -14.17
CA ILE A 197 -18.78 11.69 -15.27
C ILE A 197 -20.25 11.58 -14.89
N GLN A 198 -21.13 12.19 -15.67
CA GLN A 198 -22.55 12.26 -15.36
C GLN A 198 -23.36 11.10 -16.00
N ASN A 199 -22.89 10.58 -17.11
CA ASN A 199 -23.60 9.52 -17.84
C ASN A 199 -22.67 8.77 -18.82
N MET A 200 -23.16 7.66 -19.36
CA MET A 200 -22.40 6.82 -20.29
C MET A 200 -22.06 7.51 -21.62
N ASN A 201 -22.83 8.52 -22.04
CA ASN A 201 -22.51 9.24 -23.28
C ASN A 201 -21.26 10.09 -23.11
N GLU A 202 -21.10 10.77 -21.97
CA GLU A 202 -19.87 11.51 -21.65
C GLU A 202 -18.64 10.57 -21.61
N LEU A 203 -18.81 9.36 -21.10
CA LEU A 203 -17.73 8.38 -21.08
C LEU A 203 -17.34 7.91 -22.47
N LYS A 204 -18.33 7.73 -23.37
CA LYS A 204 -18.09 7.40 -24.79
C LYS A 204 -17.45 8.55 -25.57
N GLU A 205 -17.87 9.78 -25.30
CA GLU A 205 -17.23 10.98 -25.86
C GLU A 205 -15.79 11.10 -25.41
N LEU A 206 -15.52 10.85 -24.12
CA LEU A 206 -14.16 10.82 -23.58
C LEU A 206 -13.31 9.74 -24.25
N ASP A 207 -13.82 8.51 -24.42
CA ASP A 207 -13.11 7.45 -25.11
C ASP A 207 -12.76 7.82 -26.56
N SER A 208 -13.69 8.45 -27.26
CA SER A 208 -13.47 8.94 -28.63
C SER A 208 -12.38 10.01 -28.69
N TYR A 209 -12.42 10.97 -27.77
CA TYR A 209 -11.39 11.99 -27.67
C TYR A 209 -10.01 11.40 -27.34
N LEU A 210 -9.96 10.47 -26.39
CA LEU A 210 -8.71 9.80 -26.02
C LEU A 210 -8.11 9.02 -27.20
N ARG A 211 -8.95 8.40 -28.02
CA ARG A 211 -8.53 7.71 -29.23
C ARG A 211 -7.92 8.66 -30.26
N GLU A 212 -8.55 9.81 -30.50
CA GLU A 212 -8.01 10.85 -31.41
C GLU A 212 -6.66 11.40 -30.94
N GLN A 213 -6.47 11.48 -29.61
CA GLN A 213 -5.23 11.99 -29.02
C GLN A 213 -4.16 10.89 -28.81
N GLU A 214 -4.41 9.64 -29.19
CA GLU A 214 -3.54 8.48 -28.94
C GLU A 214 -3.19 8.31 -27.44
N ILE A 215 -4.18 8.53 -26.56
CA ILE A 215 -4.03 8.41 -25.10
C ILE A 215 -4.81 7.18 -24.61
N ILE A 216 -4.21 6.39 -23.73
CA ILE A 216 -4.96 5.42 -22.90
C ILE A 216 -5.23 6.04 -21.53
N LEU A 217 -6.47 5.98 -21.07
CA LEU A 217 -6.87 6.31 -19.71
C LEU A 217 -6.98 5.03 -18.89
N ILE A 218 -6.17 4.93 -17.86
CA ILE A 218 -6.17 3.81 -16.92
C ILE A 218 -6.88 4.26 -15.65
N ILE A 219 -8.01 3.65 -15.34
CA ILE A 219 -8.79 3.95 -14.14
C ILE A 219 -8.52 2.86 -13.10
N LYS A 220 -7.83 3.22 -12.02
CA LYS A 220 -7.64 2.34 -10.86
C LYS A 220 -8.67 2.70 -9.80
N LYS A 221 -9.69 1.88 -9.63
CA LYS A 221 -10.70 2.06 -8.59
C LYS A 221 -10.09 1.87 -7.19
N HIS A 222 -10.68 2.53 -6.21
CA HIS A 222 -10.27 2.37 -4.83
C HIS A 222 -10.59 0.95 -4.33
N PRO A 223 -9.73 0.28 -3.55
CA PRO A 223 -9.96 -1.09 -3.06
C PRO A 223 -11.27 -1.28 -2.28
N LEU A 224 -11.77 -0.20 -1.65
CA LEU A 224 -13.03 -0.22 -0.91
C LEU A 224 -14.27 -0.02 -1.79
N GLN A 225 -14.12 0.20 -3.08
CA GLN A 225 -15.25 0.32 -4.01
C GLN A 225 -15.64 -1.06 -4.51
N THR A 226 -16.77 -1.57 -4.03
CA THR A 226 -17.21 -2.96 -4.23
C THR A 226 -18.01 -3.18 -5.51
N GLU A 227 -18.61 -2.13 -6.07
CA GLU A 227 -19.42 -2.24 -7.28
C GLU A 227 -18.57 -2.05 -8.54
N TRP A 228 -18.71 -2.97 -9.49
CA TRP A 228 -18.13 -2.93 -10.82
C TRP A 228 -19.25 -2.80 -11.86
N ASP A 229 -19.04 -1.91 -12.83
CA ASP A 229 -19.93 -1.84 -13.98
C ASP A 229 -19.42 -2.85 -15.04
N GLU A 230 -20.29 -3.79 -15.48
CA GLU A 230 -19.93 -4.83 -16.44
C GLU A 230 -19.64 -4.28 -17.86
N ASN A 231 -19.89 -2.98 -18.09
CA ASN A 231 -19.71 -2.31 -19.37
C ASN A 231 -18.25 -1.96 -19.72
N GLU A 232 -17.26 -2.48 -18.99
CA GLU A 232 -15.84 -2.21 -19.23
C GLU A 232 -15.31 -2.63 -20.61
N GLN A 233 -16.01 -3.56 -21.27
CA GLN A 233 -15.57 -4.10 -22.57
C GLN A 233 -15.89 -3.19 -23.77
N GLU A 234 -16.65 -2.12 -23.56
CA GLU A 234 -17.09 -1.25 -24.66
C GLU A 234 -16.07 -0.18 -25.08
N PHE A 235 -15.03 0.06 -24.27
CA PHE A 235 -14.10 1.16 -24.51
C PHE A 235 -12.78 0.70 -25.14
N THR A 236 -12.28 1.48 -26.08
CA THR A 236 -11.00 1.21 -26.75
C THR A 236 -9.82 1.86 -26.05
N ASN A 237 -10.00 3.05 -25.49
CA ASN A 237 -8.94 3.86 -24.87
C ASN A 237 -9.13 4.08 -23.37
N ILE A 238 -10.20 3.56 -22.77
CA ILE A 238 -10.39 3.53 -21.32
C ILE A 238 -10.20 2.10 -20.82
N ARG A 239 -9.41 1.91 -19.78
CA ARG A 239 -9.14 0.62 -19.14
C ARG A 239 -9.29 0.73 -17.64
N TYR A 240 -10.00 -0.21 -17.07
CA TYR A 240 -10.13 -0.33 -15.63
C TYR A 240 -9.13 -1.36 -15.10
N VAL A 241 -8.53 -1.09 -13.96
CA VAL A 241 -7.54 -1.96 -13.33
C VAL A 241 -8.00 -2.34 -11.93
N ALA A 242 -8.20 -3.63 -11.73
CA ALA A 242 -8.37 -4.18 -10.39
C ALA A 242 -7.00 -4.45 -9.75
N GLU A 243 -6.91 -4.28 -8.43
CA GLU A 243 -5.69 -4.57 -7.68
C GLU A 243 -5.18 -6.01 -7.91
N ALA A 244 -6.11 -6.97 -7.99
CA ALA A 244 -5.79 -8.37 -8.27
C ALA A 244 -5.09 -8.62 -9.63
N LEU A 245 -5.26 -7.74 -10.61
CA LEU A 245 -4.57 -7.86 -11.89
C LEU A 245 -3.10 -7.45 -11.79
N LEU A 246 -2.82 -6.43 -11.01
CA LEU A 246 -1.47 -5.94 -10.73
C LEU A 246 -0.68 -6.95 -9.90
N GLU A 247 -1.31 -7.54 -8.88
CA GLU A 247 -0.69 -8.58 -8.05
C GLU A 247 -0.34 -9.86 -8.83
N LYS A 248 -1.22 -10.29 -9.75
CA LYS A 248 -0.97 -11.49 -10.56
C LYS A 248 0.19 -11.36 -11.53
N LYS A 249 0.51 -10.15 -11.96
CA LYS A 249 1.59 -9.89 -12.94
C LYS A 249 2.90 -9.45 -12.30
N GLN A 250 2.97 -9.36 -10.96
CA GLN A 250 4.17 -8.91 -10.21
C GLN A 250 4.66 -7.51 -10.65
N ILE A 251 3.73 -6.61 -10.98
CA ILE A 251 3.99 -5.23 -11.37
C ILE A 251 3.63 -4.28 -10.23
#